data_66815aa2921066d99c4b03bf6346ef1a
#
_entry.id   66815aa2921066d99c4b03bf6346ef1a
#
_cell.length_a   1.000
_cell.length_b   1.000
_cell.length_c   1.000
_cell.angle_alpha   90.00
_cell.angle_beta   90.00
_cell.angle_gamma   90.00
#
_symmetry.space_group_name_H-M   'P 1'
#
loop_
_entity.id
_entity.type
_entity.pdbx_description
1 polymer ?
#
loop_
_entity_poly.entity_id
_entity_poly.type
_entity_poly.pdbx_seq_one_letter_code
_entity_poly.pdbx_strand_id
1 'polypeptide(L)'
;MRFTAGTSGGNERFMLEKLKNDVYAANMALVRYNLILFTWGNVSGIDREKGLFVIKPSGVEYDKLTPDDMVVVDLEGNVVEGHYKPSSDTPTHLELYRAFPNVGGVTHTHSLYATSFAQAGRGIRPFGTTHGDYFGGTIPCTRQMTDAEIGGAYEKETGSVIIETFREKHIDPDRMHAVLVHSHGPF
;
A
#
# COMPACT_ATOMS: atom_id res chain seq x y z
N MET A 1 -44.38 -9.54 -20.09
CA MET A 1 -43.50 -8.39 -19.80
C MET A 1 -42.10 -8.92 -19.59
N ARG A 2 -41.18 -8.65 -20.50
CA ARG A 2 -39.76 -8.99 -20.35
C ARG A 2 -39.08 -7.86 -19.59
N PHE A 3 -38.52 -8.15 -18.41
CA PHE A 3 -37.64 -7.23 -17.74
C PHE A 3 -36.26 -7.27 -18.41
N THR A 4 -35.88 -6.18 -19.03
CA THR A 4 -34.55 -5.95 -19.57
C THR A 4 -33.63 -5.65 -18.38
N ALA A 5 -32.64 -6.51 -18.16
CA ALA A 5 -31.53 -6.25 -17.23
C ALA A 5 -30.74 -5.06 -17.76
N GLY A 6 -30.68 -3.98 -16.96
CA GLY A 6 -30.02 -2.74 -17.32
C GLY A 6 -28.50 -2.84 -17.07
N THR A 7 -27.78 -2.31 -17.94
CA THR A 7 -26.42 -1.87 -18.15
C THR A 7 -25.63 -1.32 -16.92
N SER A 8 -25.37 -2.13 -15.89
CA SER A 8 -24.43 -1.76 -14.82
C SER A 8 -22.97 -2.11 -15.15
N GLY A 9 -22.75 -3.17 -15.93
CA GLY A 9 -21.41 -3.70 -16.17
C GLY A 9 -20.42 -2.80 -16.93
N GLY A 10 -20.92 -1.87 -17.77
CA GLY A 10 -20.05 -0.97 -18.55
C GLY A 10 -19.38 0.10 -17.69
N ASN A 11 -20.09 0.64 -16.73
CA ASN A 11 -19.57 1.70 -15.84
C ASN A 11 -18.61 1.12 -14.78
N GLU A 12 -18.88 -0.09 -14.32
CA GLU A 12 -18.02 -0.82 -13.35
C GLU A 12 -16.67 -1.19 -13.96
N ARG A 13 -16.67 -1.71 -15.18
CA ARG A 13 -15.43 -2.04 -15.91
C ARG A 13 -14.59 -0.78 -16.15
N PHE A 14 -15.18 0.31 -16.57
CA PHE A 14 -14.50 1.58 -16.82
C PHE A 14 -13.85 2.17 -15.56
N MET A 15 -14.51 2.06 -14.39
CA MET A 15 -13.96 2.54 -13.13
C MET A 15 -12.73 1.73 -12.67
N LEU A 16 -12.74 0.41 -12.81
CA LEU A 16 -11.58 -0.42 -12.49
C LEU A 16 -10.43 -0.20 -13.46
N GLU A 17 -10.69 -0.01 -14.74
CA GLU A 17 -9.66 0.35 -15.71
C GLU A 17 -8.99 1.67 -15.36
N LYS A 18 -9.77 2.68 -14.92
CA LYS A 18 -9.21 3.94 -14.44
C LYS A 18 -8.30 3.70 -13.22
N LEU A 19 -8.76 2.94 -12.23
CA LEU A 19 -7.97 2.66 -11.02
C LEU A 19 -6.70 1.86 -11.36
N LYS A 20 -6.76 0.89 -12.28
CA LYS A 20 -5.58 0.18 -12.79
C LYS A 20 -4.56 1.12 -13.40
N ASN A 21 -4.99 2.05 -14.24
CA ASN A 21 -4.13 3.05 -14.85
C ASN A 21 -3.50 3.98 -13.79
N ASP A 22 -4.29 4.45 -12.82
CA ASP A 22 -3.82 5.31 -11.75
C ASP A 22 -2.77 4.60 -10.88
N VAL A 23 -3.04 3.34 -10.49
CA VAL A 23 -2.10 2.51 -9.70
C VAL A 23 -0.84 2.19 -10.51
N TYR A 24 -0.96 1.86 -11.79
CA TYR A 24 0.18 1.68 -12.67
C TYR A 24 1.05 2.94 -12.73
N ALA A 25 0.43 4.09 -12.99
CA ALA A 25 1.13 5.38 -13.06
C ALA A 25 1.86 5.71 -11.75
N ALA A 26 1.23 5.43 -10.59
CA ALA A 26 1.83 5.61 -9.28
C ALA A 26 3.04 4.66 -9.06
N ASN A 27 2.94 3.40 -9.47
CA ASN A 27 4.05 2.46 -9.44
C ASN A 27 5.22 2.93 -10.33
N MET A 28 4.93 3.42 -11.54
CA MET A 28 5.95 3.97 -12.44
C MET A 28 6.59 5.26 -11.90
N ALA A 29 5.87 6.03 -11.08
CA ALA A 29 6.42 7.19 -10.40
C ALA A 29 7.51 6.80 -9.38
N LEU A 30 7.40 5.64 -8.72
CA LEU A 30 8.45 5.14 -7.83
C LEU A 30 9.78 4.94 -8.57
N VAL A 31 9.73 4.42 -9.79
CA VAL A 31 10.90 4.28 -10.66
C VAL A 31 11.47 5.65 -11.01
N ARG A 32 10.61 6.55 -11.50
CA ARG A 32 10.99 7.90 -11.93
C ARG A 32 11.71 8.69 -10.84
N TYR A 33 11.26 8.52 -9.59
CA TYR A 33 11.82 9.23 -8.43
C TYR A 33 12.92 8.47 -7.70
N ASN A 34 13.38 7.31 -8.23
CA ASN A 34 14.41 6.47 -7.63
C ASN A 34 14.07 6.05 -6.19
N LEU A 35 12.82 5.70 -5.95
CA LEU A 35 12.33 5.28 -4.63
C LEU A 35 12.35 3.77 -4.44
N ILE A 36 12.70 3.01 -5.47
CA ILE A 36 12.72 1.55 -5.47
C ILE A 36 14.03 1.01 -6.02
N LEU A 37 14.32 -0.26 -5.66
CA LEU A 37 15.41 -1.07 -6.20
C LEU A 37 14.80 -2.34 -6.81
N PHE A 38 15.26 -2.73 -7.99
CA PHE A 38 14.77 -3.92 -8.71
C PHE A 38 13.24 -3.91 -8.87
N THR A 39 12.58 -4.98 -8.39
CA THR A 39 11.11 -5.13 -8.39
C THR A 39 10.48 -4.82 -7.03
N TRP A 40 11.29 -4.42 -6.04
CA TRP A 40 10.87 -4.18 -4.66
C TRP A 40 10.16 -2.85 -4.52
N GLY A 41 9.12 -2.87 -3.71
CA GLY A 41 8.21 -1.74 -3.58
C GLY A 41 7.02 -1.86 -4.51
N ASN A 42 5.94 -1.22 -4.12
CA ASN A 42 4.66 -1.27 -4.83
C ASN A 42 3.73 -0.16 -4.36
N VAL A 43 2.72 0.09 -5.17
CA VAL A 43 1.59 0.95 -4.84
C VAL A 43 0.32 0.16 -5.08
N SER A 44 -0.66 0.35 -4.22
CA SER A 44 -2.04 -0.04 -4.44
C SER A 44 -3.00 1.14 -4.29
N GLY A 45 -4.20 1.00 -4.85
CA GLY A 45 -5.30 1.95 -4.69
C GLY A 45 -6.62 1.20 -4.52
N ILE A 46 -7.56 1.76 -3.75
CA ILE A 46 -8.82 1.12 -3.42
C ILE A 46 -10.02 1.90 -3.98
N ASP A 47 -10.98 1.15 -4.53
CA ASP A 47 -12.35 1.59 -4.76
C ASP A 47 -13.20 1.14 -3.55
N ARG A 48 -13.50 2.09 -2.66
CA ARG A 48 -14.24 1.83 -1.41
C ARG A 48 -15.69 1.45 -1.65
N GLU A 49 -16.29 1.94 -2.73
CA GLU A 49 -17.70 1.63 -3.05
C GLU A 49 -17.85 0.17 -3.46
N LYS A 50 -16.85 -0.36 -4.15
CA LYS A 50 -16.83 -1.76 -4.59
C LYS A 50 -16.17 -2.71 -3.60
N GLY A 51 -15.43 -2.21 -2.62
CA GLY A 51 -14.63 -3.04 -1.73
C GLY A 51 -13.49 -3.77 -2.46
N LEU A 52 -12.94 -3.16 -3.53
CA LEU A 52 -11.91 -3.74 -4.37
C LEU A 52 -10.68 -2.83 -4.39
N PHE A 53 -9.49 -3.40 -4.31
CA PHE A 53 -8.26 -2.65 -4.52
C PHE A 53 -7.40 -3.26 -5.61
N VAL A 54 -6.64 -2.40 -6.26
CA VAL A 54 -5.70 -2.76 -7.34
C VAL A 54 -4.29 -2.68 -6.79
N ILE A 55 -3.46 -3.68 -7.09
CA ILE A 55 -2.07 -3.74 -6.64
C ILE A 55 -1.15 -4.24 -7.75
N LYS A 56 0.11 -3.84 -7.70
CA LYS A 56 1.17 -4.34 -8.59
C LYS A 56 1.34 -5.85 -8.46
N PRO A 57 1.53 -6.59 -9.57
CA PRO A 57 1.89 -8.00 -9.52
C PRO A 57 3.27 -8.25 -8.89
N SER A 58 3.44 -9.41 -8.28
CA SER A 58 4.70 -9.87 -7.72
C SER A 58 5.70 -10.22 -8.82
N GLY A 59 6.97 -9.80 -8.66
CA GLY A 59 8.09 -10.26 -9.50
C GLY A 59 8.10 -9.74 -10.93
N VAL A 60 7.12 -8.92 -11.34
CA VAL A 60 7.12 -8.30 -12.68
C VAL A 60 8.03 -7.07 -12.67
N GLU A 61 8.99 -7.05 -13.58
CA GLU A 61 9.92 -5.94 -13.77
C GLU A 61 9.17 -4.68 -14.20
N TYR A 62 9.58 -3.54 -13.70
CA TYR A 62 8.87 -2.28 -13.95
C TYR A 62 8.88 -1.84 -15.41
N ASP A 63 9.92 -2.16 -16.17
CA ASP A 63 10.04 -1.86 -17.60
C ASP A 63 9.14 -2.72 -18.50
N LYS A 64 8.61 -3.83 -17.96
CA LYS A 64 7.67 -4.73 -18.63
C LYS A 64 6.23 -4.57 -18.15
N LEU A 65 6.03 -3.82 -17.08
CA LEU A 65 4.74 -3.66 -16.43
C LEU A 65 3.78 -2.83 -17.31
N THR A 66 2.54 -3.27 -17.38
CA THR A 66 1.45 -2.56 -18.06
C THR A 66 0.24 -2.40 -17.13
N PRO A 67 -0.69 -1.49 -17.42
CA PRO A 67 -1.93 -1.37 -16.63
C PRO A 67 -2.74 -2.67 -16.59
N ASP A 68 -2.71 -3.48 -17.65
CA ASP A 68 -3.45 -4.75 -17.74
C ASP A 68 -2.88 -5.85 -16.82
N ASP A 69 -1.62 -5.69 -16.40
CA ASP A 69 -0.97 -6.62 -15.47
C ASP A 69 -1.37 -6.38 -14.01
N MET A 70 -2.01 -5.25 -13.71
CA MET A 70 -2.46 -4.94 -12.35
C MET A 70 -3.47 -5.97 -11.86
N VAL A 71 -3.33 -6.39 -10.62
CA VAL A 71 -4.17 -7.41 -9.99
C VAL A 71 -5.24 -6.74 -9.13
N VAL A 72 -6.49 -7.19 -9.27
CA VAL A 72 -7.63 -6.74 -8.47
C VAL A 72 -7.88 -7.73 -7.35
N VAL A 73 -7.99 -7.24 -6.13
CA VAL A 73 -8.18 -8.04 -4.91
C VAL A 73 -9.36 -7.47 -4.11
N ASP A 74 -10.18 -8.35 -3.53
CA ASP A 74 -11.27 -7.94 -2.64
C ASP A 74 -10.78 -7.71 -1.19
N LEU A 75 -11.67 -7.21 -0.33
CA LEU A 75 -11.35 -6.99 1.09
C LEU A 75 -11.33 -8.30 1.92
N GLU A 76 -11.61 -9.45 1.33
CA GLU A 76 -11.40 -10.78 1.90
C GLU A 76 -10.02 -11.33 1.57
N GLY A 77 -9.31 -10.71 0.60
CA GLY A 77 -7.97 -11.09 0.16
C GLY A 77 -7.97 -12.03 -1.07
N ASN A 78 -9.12 -12.22 -1.72
CA ASN A 78 -9.23 -13.04 -2.90
C ASN A 78 -8.86 -12.22 -4.16
N VAL A 79 -8.14 -12.84 -5.08
CA VAL A 79 -7.92 -12.27 -6.42
C VAL A 79 -9.22 -12.36 -7.21
N VAL A 80 -9.76 -11.20 -7.59
CA VAL A 80 -11.00 -11.07 -8.37
C VAL A 80 -10.71 -10.97 -9.87
N GLU A 81 -9.62 -10.29 -10.23
CA GLU A 81 -9.20 -10.09 -11.61
C GLU A 81 -7.66 -10.01 -11.70
N GLY A 82 -7.10 -10.56 -12.76
CA GLY A 82 -5.67 -10.56 -13.05
C GLY A 82 -5.15 -11.97 -13.31
N HIS A 83 -4.05 -12.06 -14.05
CA HIS A 83 -3.42 -13.34 -14.42
C HIS A 83 -2.08 -13.57 -13.70
N TYR A 84 -1.59 -12.57 -13.00
CA TYR A 84 -0.41 -12.66 -12.15
C TYR A 84 -0.76 -12.88 -10.69
N LYS A 85 0.22 -13.37 -9.92
CA LYS A 85 0.16 -13.35 -8.47
C LYS A 85 0.29 -11.89 -7.98
N PRO A 86 -0.56 -11.41 -7.07
CA PRO A 86 -0.42 -10.06 -6.52
C PRO A 86 0.88 -9.93 -5.71
N SER A 87 1.33 -8.69 -5.46
CA SER A 87 2.48 -8.41 -4.61
C SER A 87 2.44 -9.22 -3.30
N SER A 88 3.60 -9.65 -2.81
CA SER A 88 3.72 -10.27 -1.49
C SER A 88 3.17 -9.38 -0.37
N ASP A 89 3.26 -8.06 -0.53
CA ASP A 89 2.76 -7.09 0.46
C ASP A 89 1.23 -6.93 0.46
N THR A 90 0.52 -7.65 -0.40
CA THR A 90 -0.96 -7.60 -0.45
C THR A 90 -1.62 -7.77 0.91
N PRO A 91 -1.20 -8.71 1.79
CA PRO A 91 -1.79 -8.81 3.13
C PRO A 91 -1.56 -7.57 3.99
N THR A 92 -0.40 -6.91 3.89
CA THR A 92 -0.13 -5.65 4.59
C THR A 92 -1.10 -4.56 4.14
N HIS A 93 -1.22 -4.34 2.82
CA HIS A 93 -2.12 -3.35 2.26
C HIS A 93 -3.58 -3.60 2.63
N LEU A 94 -4.01 -4.86 2.60
CA LEU A 94 -5.36 -5.29 2.99
C LEU A 94 -5.67 -4.92 4.44
N GLU A 95 -4.77 -5.23 5.39
CA GLU A 95 -4.95 -4.88 6.80
C GLU A 95 -5.05 -3.36 6.99
N LEU A 96 -4.24 -2.57 6.26
CA LEU A 96 -4.29 -1.11 6.31
C LEU A 96 -5.61 -0.56 5.75
N TYR A 97 -6.11 -1.10 4.64
CA TYR A 97 -7.41 -0.70 4.10
C TYR A 97 -8.58 -1.04 5.04
N ARG A 98 -8.52 -2.18 5.73
CA ARG A 98 -9.53 -2.57 6.72
C ARG A 98 -9.51 -1.68 7.96
N ALA A 99 -8.32 -1.29 8.42
CA ALA A 99 -8.15 -0.52 9.64
C ALA A 99 -8.36 0.99 9.46
N PHE A 100 -8.06 1.54 8.28
CA PHE A 100 -8.05 2.97 7.98
C PHE A 100 -9.02 3.28 6.83
N PRO A 101 -10.30 3.57 7.14
CA PRO A 101 -11.36 3.68 6.13
C PRO A 101 -11.17 4.86 5.15
N ASN A 102 -10.42 5.90 5.54
CA ASN A 102 -10.17 7.08 4.70
C ASN A 102 -8.94 6.94 3.80
N VAL A 103 -8.11 5.91 4.01
CA VAL A 103 -6.94 5.66 3.16
C VAL A 103 -7.40 5.19 1.78
N GLY A 104 -7.03 5.93 0.74
CA GLY A 104 -7.36 5.63 -0.66
C GLY A 104 -6.26 4.89 -1.42
N GLY A 105 -5.04 4.91 -0.90
CA GLY A 105 -3.88 4.22 -1.49
C GLY A 105 -2.82 3.90 -0.45
N VAL A 106 -2.03 2.86 -0.70
CA VAL A 106 -0.89 2.46 0.12
C VAL A 106 0.33 2.32 -0.77
N THR A 107 1.45 2.87 -0.31
CA THR A 107 2.74 2.78 -1.00
C THR A 107 3.78 2.19 -0.07
N HIS A 108 4.45 1.13 -0.52
CA HIS A 108 5.63 0.57 0.14
C HIS A 108 6.86 0.77 -0.71
N THR A 109 7.96 1.19 -0.10
CA THR A 109 9.25 1.33 -0.79
C THR A 109 10.40 0.87 0.09
N HIS A 110 11.58 0.71 -0.54
CA HIS A 110 12.86 0.59 0.16
C HIS A 110 13.75 1.80 -0.15
N SER A 111 13.15 2.99 -0.16
CA SER A 111 13.88 4.24 -0.39
C SER A 111 15.01 4.43 0.62
N LEU A 112 16.18 4.80 0.12
CA LEU A 112 17.46 4.75 0.86
C LEU A 112 17.40 5.35 2.27
N TYR A 113 16.97 6.60 2.38
CA TYR A 113 17.00 7.31 3.66
C TYR A 113 15.91 6.82 4.63
N ALA A 114 14.68 6.64 4.16
CA ALA A 114 13.60 6.17 5.03
C ALA A 114 13.89 4.74 5.53
N THR A 115 14.40 3.86 4.67
CA THR A 115 14.80 2.50 5.05
C THR A 115 15.95 2.52 6.06
N SER A 116 16.92 3.44 5.94
CA SER A 116 18.00 3.58 6.91
C SER A 116 17.48 3.94 8.31
N PHE A 117 16.47 4.84 8.40
CA PHE A 117 15.81 5.15 9.67
C PHE A 117 15.02 3.95 10.21
N ALA A 118 14.30 3.24 9.33
CA ALA A 118 13.55 2.04 9.69
C ALA A 118 14.47 0.95 10.26
N GLN A 119 15.61 0.69 9.61
CA GLN A 119 16.60 -0.29 10.09
C GLN A 119 17.28 0.13 11.40
N ALA A 120 17.40 1.43 11.64
CA ALA A 120 17.88 1.95 12.90
C ALA A 120 16.80 1.96 14.02
N GLY A 121 15.56 1.53 13.72
CA GLY A 121 14.44 1.55 14.65
C GLY A 121 14.04 2.97 15.09
N ARG A 122 14.24 3.96 14.22
CA ARG A 122 14.07 5.38 14.56
C ARG A 122 13.03 6.03 13.66
N GLY A 123 12.09 6.76 14.25
CA GLY A 123 11.20 7.66 13.53
C GLY A 123 11.97 8.87 12.94
N ILE A 124 11.38 9.51 11.95
CA ILE A 124 11.95 10.71 11.30
C ILE A 124 11.32 11.95 11.92
N ARG A 125 12.10 12.69 12.70
CA ARG A 125 11.66 13.98 13.26
C ARG A 125 11.59 15.05 12.17
N PRO A 126 10.71 16.04 12.30
CA PRO A 126 10.69 17.17 11.38
C PRO A 126 11.98 17.98 11.52
N PHE A 127 12.80 17.96 10.47
CA PHE A 127 14.04 18.74 10.41
C PHE A 127 13.84 20.09 9.70
N GLY A 128 12.69 20.31 9.08
CA GLY A 128 12.40 21.55 8.37
C GLY A 128 10.90 21.72 8.11
N THR A 129 10.55 22.89 7.60
CA THR A 129 9.14 23.30 7.34
C THR A 129 8.45 22.39 6.35
N THR A 130 9.12 22.01 5.26
CA THR A 130 8.54 21.10 4.25
C THR A 130 8.07 19.77 4.86
N HIS A 131 8.83 19.19 5.80
CA HIS A 131 8.38 18.02 6.53
C HIS A 131 7.10 18.34 7.34
N GLY A 132 7.09 19.50 8.04
CA GLY A 132 5.96 19.93 8.84
C GLY A 132 4.69 20.17 8.03
N ASP A 133 4.83 20.61 6.78
CA ASP A 133 3.72 20.87 5.87
C ASP A 133 3.03 19.56 5.40
N TYR A 134 3.79 18.48 5.25
CA TYR A 134 3.29 17.18 4.77
C TYR A 134 2.92 16.21 5.87
N PHE A 135 3.62 16.26 7.00
CA PHE A 135 3.43 15.31 8.10
C PHE A 135 3.20 16.08 9.40
N GLY A 136 2.14 15.77 10.10
CA GLY A 136 1.74 16.48 11.33
C GLY A 136 2.69 16.29 12.53
N GLY A 137 3.95 15.87 12.31
CA GLY A 137 4.94 15.63 13.34
C GLY A 137 6.01 14.62 12.95
N THR A 138 6.51 13.87 13.93
CA THR A 138 7.49 12.81 13.69
C THR A 138 6.83 11.64 12.95
N ILE A 139 7.37 11.25 11.79
CA ILE A 139 6.99 9.99 11.15
C ILE A 139 7.37 8.85 12.10
N PRO A 140 6.42 8.05 12.58
CA PRO A 140 6.69 7.02 13.58
C PRO A 140 7.48 5.86 13.00
N CYS A 141 8.22 5.15 13.87
CA CYS A 141 8.71 3.81 13.60
C CYS A 141 7.94 2.83 14.49
N THR A 142 7.58 1.67 13.94
CA THR A 142 6.93 0.60 14.69
C THR A 142 7.90 0.02 15.74
N ARG A 143 7.39 -0.78 16.66
CA ARG A 143 8.24 -1.69 17.45
C ARG A 143 8.87 -2.74 16.52
N GLN A 144 9.87 -3.41 17.01
CA GLN A 144 10.38 -4.62 16.36
C GLN A 144 9.31 -5.72 16.41
N MET A 145 9.17 -6.46 15.32
CA MET A 145 8.33 -7.65 15.28
C MET A 145 8.96 -8.76 16.11
N THR A 146 8.12 -9.58 16.71
CA THR A 146 8.55 -10.79 17.44
C THR A 146 8.95 -11.90 16.46
N ASP A 147 9.73 -12.87 16.93
CA ASP A 147 10.11 -14.04 16.11
C ASP A 147 8.88 -14.82 15.62
N ALA A 148 7.81 -14.87 16.40
CA ALA A 148 6.56 -15.52 16.02
C ALA A 148 5.84 -14.77 14.87
N GLU A 149 5.83 -13.45 14.90
CA GLU A 149 5.27 -12.62 13.81
C GLU A 149 6.11 -12.75 12.53
N ILE A 150 7.45 -12.75 12.67
CA ILE A 150 8.38 -12.90 11.55
C ILE A 150 8.28 -14.30 10.93
N GLY A 151 8.19 -15.32 11.75
CA GLY A 151 8.11 -16.73 11.31
C GLY A 151 6.71 -17.18 10.88
N GLY A 152 5.69 -16.34 11.10
CA GLY A 152 4.27 -16.58 10.80
C GLY A 152 3.81 -15.94 9.49
N ALA A 153 2.71 -15.21 9.56
CA ALA A 153 2.13 -14.46 8.43
C ALA A 153 2.78 -13.07 8.34
N TYR A 154 4.06 -13.01 8.00
CA TYR A 154 4.93 -11.83 8.08
C TYR A 154 4.29 -10.56 7.50
N GLU A 155 3.76 -10.62 6.27
CA GLU A 155 3.19 -9.46 5.62
C GLU A 155 1.89 -8.99 6.30
N LYS A 156 1.08 -9.91 6.82
CA LYS A 156 -0.09 -9.57 7.61
C LYS A 156 0.30 -8.93 8.93
N GLU A 157 1.28 -9.52 9.61
CA GLU A 157 1.77 -8.99 10.89
C GLU A 157 2.48 -7.64 10.72
N THR A 158 3.08 -7.38 9.56
CA THR A 158 3.57 -6.04 9.19
C THR A 158 2.43 -5.02 9.20
N GLY A 159 1.27 -5.36 8.63
CA GLY A 159 0.07 -4.52 8.74
C GLY A 159 -0.38 -4.33 10.20
N SER A 160 -0.38 -5.42 10.98
CA SER A 160 -0.78 -5.40 12.40
C SER A 160 0.08 -4.45 13.24
N VAL A 161 1.41 -4.49 13.11
CA VAL A 161 2.30 -3.59 13.90
C VAL A 161 2.21 -2.13 13.46
N ILE A 162 1.91 -1.87 12.18
CA ILE A 162 1.61 -0.51 11.72
C ILE A 162 0.35 0.01 12.43
N ILE A 163 -0.76 -0.75 12.37
CA ILE A 163 -2.03 -0.39 13.00
C ILE A 163 -1.88 -0.19 14.50
N GLU A 164 -1.16 -1.09 15.18
CA GLU A 164 -0.81 -1.00 16.60
C GLU A 164 -0.10 0.33 16.88
N THR A 165 0.91 0.69 16.07
CA THR A 165 1.68 1.93 16.24
C THR A 165 0.80 3.17 16.19
N PHE A 166 -0.13 3.25 15.23
CA PHE A 166 -1.06 4.38 15.13
C PHE A 166 -2.00 4.45 16.34
N ARG A 167 -2.53 3.32 16.78
CA ARG A 167 -3.43 3.23 17.94
C ARG A 167 -2.73 3.60 19.25
N GLU A 168 -1.59 2.98 19.54
CA GLU A 168 -0.87 3.20 20.81
C GLU A 168 -0.32 4.61 20.94
N LYS A 169 0.14 5.19 19.83
CA LYS A 169 0.68 6.56 19.82
C LYS A 169 -0.40 7.62 19.62
N HIS A 170 -1.69 7.21 19.51
CA HIS A 170 -2.83 8.11 19.24
C HIS A 170 -2.60 9.00 18.00
N ILE A 171 -2.03 8.41 16.95
CA ILE A 171 -1.75 9.11 15.70
C ILE A 171 -2.98 9.03 14.80
N ASP A 172 -3.39 10.19 14.30
CA ASP A 172 -4.46 10.30 13.32
C ASP A 172 -3.92 9.93 11.91
N PRO A 173 -4.42 8.84 11.29
CA PRO A 173 -3.97 8.43 9.96
C PRO A 173 -4.34 9.42 8.85
N ASP A 174 -5.34 10.30 9.09
CA ASP A 174 -5.71 11.36 8.14
C ASP A 174 -4.74 12.54 8.17
N ARG A 175 -3.82 12.59 9.13
CA ARG A 175 -2.81 13.65 9.31
C ARG A 175 -1.38 13.15 9.19
N MET A 176 -1.14 11.89 9.48
CA MET A 176 0.17 11.23 9.37
C MET A 176 0.07 10.16 8.29
N HIS A 177 0.64 10.44 7.14
CA HIS A 177 0.53 9.59 5.94
C HIS A 177 1.76 8.72 5.73
N ALA A 178 2.58 8.52 6.76
CA ALA A 178 3.77 7.68 6.66
C ALA A 178 4.07 6.98 7.98
N VAL A 179 4.67 5.81 7.88
CA VAL A 179 5.18 5.01 9.00
C VAL A 179 6.40 4.22 8.54
N LEU A 180 7.35 4.03 9.43
CA LEU A 180 8.49 3.14 9.22
C LEU A 180 8.22 1.82 9.94
N VAL A 181 8.35 0.71 9.24
CA VAL A 181 8.37 -0.62 9.87
C VAL A 181 9.79 -0.92 10.31
N HIS A 182 9.99 -1.16 11.61
CA HIS A 182 11.30 -1.45 12.21
C HIS A 182 12.02 -2.56 11.46
N SER A 183 13.28 -2.36 11.12
CA SER A 183 14.15 -3.29 10.36
C SER A 183 13.71 -3.59 8.93
N HIS A 184 12.70 -2.87 8.39
CA HIS A 184 12.17 -3.12 7.05
C HIS A 184 12.24 -1.86 6.17
N GLY A 185 11.22 -1.00 6.21
CA GLY A 185 11.12 0.16 5.33
C GLY A 185 9.85 0.99 5.57
N PRO A 186 9.64 2.03 4.77
CA PRO A 186 8.46 2.89 4.87
C PRO A 186 7.22 2.31 4.20
N PHE A 187 6.08 2.63 4.79
CA PHE A 187 4.75 2.52 4.24
C PHE A 187 4.05 3.87 4.28
#